data_6af734697ce5db53d1c23e8dbfc8a46e
#
_entry.id   6af734697ce5db53d1c23e8dbfc8a46e
#
_cell.length_a   1.000
_cell.length_b   1.000
_cell.length_c   1.000
_cell.angle_alpha   90.00
_cell.angle_beta   90.00
_cell.angle_gamma   90.00
#
_symmetry.space_group_name_H-M   'P 1'
#
loop_
_entity.id
_entity.type
_entity.pdbx_description
1 polymer ?
#
loop_
_entity_poly.entity_id
_entity_poly.type
_entity_poly.pdbx_seq_one_letter_code
_entity_poly.pdbx_strand_id
1 'polypeptide(L)'
;YVLFLPLFKFNMNRLPILFIQLGLLFGQARIGEWQAYTAPLHINDITGFEQQVICGTNGGLLIYGQDKNTFNTLTVIDQLAGTGINVVEIGQDGYLWIGGVSPDGFVQVYDLKSENSIAEFDFGLTEVIDISIADSICFVAFLENQDWGLMEFIYRDENWIYRDVYRNWPTDFGSINAIEIWMDDVMVATDQGLFIGDWRGSNLKDPTSWGQPYPSLSGNISSLHNNGSNILLVHEKNVYHLTPNTSTPLILLWDYFSDTDQFIDITQDSDGFLWGILDWKFMKLDDTAIEWQLDVQSNYSFTCLTKMLDGQIIAGSEIGIALIDKDAQTLTREIPNAPLTNQISALTVLNDGRLVAGSKYGLSIKESWGWRNISESDEIILTPTYNELRFAVDYIPVDFGGFVADMEQGPDGLLYCAIRGTYPEPRRHGGGIIIIDIDNPENFTLIDTAVLDYYANEY
;
A
#
# COMPACT_ATOMS: atom_id res chain seq x y z
N TYR A 1 67.48 16.76 35.57
CA TYR A 1 66.72 17.31 34.43
C TYR A 1 65.22 17.22 34.74
N VAL A 2 64.60 18.38 35.09
CA VAL A 2 63.17 18.51 35.34
C VAL A 2 62.59 19.09 34.07
N LEU A 3 61.65 18.30 33.40
CA LEU A 3 60.93 18.79 32.25
C LEU A 3 59.70 19.57 32.74
N PHE A 4 59.64 20.83 32.44
CA PHE A 4 58.45 21.67 32.57
C PHE A 4 57.53 21.46 31.38
N LEU A 5 56.32 20.92 31.60
CA LEU A 5 55.22 20.94 30.66
C LEU A 5 54.47 22.28 30.76
N PRO A 6 54.21 22.96 29.66
CA PRO A 6 53.40 24.18 29.71
C PRO A 6 51.95 23.89 29.98
N LEU A 7 51.42 24.46 31.04
CA LEU A 7 50.00 24.50 31.34
C LEU A 7 49.25 25.32 30.25
N PHE A 8 48.52 24.66 29.40
CA PHE A 8 47.54 25.32 28.51
C PHE A 8 46.47 25.99 29.36
N LYS A 9 46.45 27.30 29.45
CA LYS A 9 45.35 28.09 29.99
C LYS A 9 44.17 27.96 29.02
N PHE A 10 43.21 27.10 29.34
CA PHE A 10 41.89 27.06 28.67
C PHE A 10 41.14 28.36 28.93
N ASN A 11 40.89 29.14 27.89
CA ASN A 11 40.15 30.39 27.97
C ASN A 11 38.68 30.08 27.99
N MET A 12 38.04 30.00 29.17
CA MET A 12 36.64 29.65 29.42
C MET A 12 35.62 30.50 28.64
N ASN A 13 36.03 31.67 28.11
CA ASN A 13 35.13 32.50 27.31
C ASN A 13 34.89 32.01 25.87
N ARG A 14 35.57 30.94 25.43
CA ARG A 14 35.36 30.35 24.11
C ARG A 14 34.54 29.06 24.15
N LEU A 15 34.25 28.50 25.33
CA LEU A 15 33.40 27.33 25.49
C LEU A 15 31.98 27.52 24.95
N PRO A 16 31.26 28.64 25.22
CA PRO A 16 29.91 28.81 24.69
C PRO A 16 29.87 28.92 23.16
N ILE A 17 30.89 29.48 22.53
CA ILE A 17 30.97 29.57 21.07
C ILE A 17 31.17 28.19 20.44
N LEU A 18 31.96 27.33 21.08
CA LEU A 18 32.14 25.94 20.62
C LEU A 18 30.85 25.11 20.75
N PHE A 19 30.10 25.29 21.84
CA PHE A 19 28.81 24.64 22.02
C PHE A 19 27.74 25.17 21.04
N ILE A 20 27.75 26.46 20.72
CA ILE A 20 26.85 27.03 19.71
C ILE A 20 27.22 26.50 18.31
N GLN A 21 28.50 26.36 17.98
CA GLN A 21 28.92 25.76 16.71
C GLN A 21 28.63 24.26 16.62
N LEU A 22 28.73 23.51 17.72
CA LEU A 22 28.29 22.10 17.76
C LEU A 22 26.77 21.99 17.65
N GLY A 23 26.02 22.86 18.31
CA GLY A 23 24.55 22.88 18.20
C GLY A 23 24.04 23.22 16.80
N LEU A 24 24.75 24.03 16.04
CA LEU A 24 24.43 24.35 14.65
C LEU A 24 24.79 23.21 13.68
N LEU A 25 25.66 22.27 14.08
CA LEU A 25 25.99 21.09 13.25
C LEU A 25 24.94 19.96 13.32
N PHE A 26 24.09 19.97 14.32
CA PHE A 26 23.05 18.95 14.49
C PHE A 26 21.66 19.36 13.99
N GLY A 27 21.50 20.58 13.49
CA GLY A 27 20.20 21.12 13.07
C GLY A 27 20.09 21.52 11.59
N GLN A 28 21.14 21.35 10.80
CA GLN A 28 21.06 21.60 9.36
C GLN A 28 21.18 20.29 8.61
N ALA A 29 20.15 19.94 7.84
CA ALA A 29 20.28 18.92 6.82
C ALA A 29 21.50 19.23 5.96
N ARG A 30 22.40 18.27 5.81
CA ARG A 30 23.56 18.44 4.95
C ARG A 30 23.08 18.65 3.52
N ILE A 31 23.70 19.60 2.83
CA ILE A 31 23.40 19.80 1.41
C ILE A 31 23.67 18.47 0.69
N GLY A 32 22.59 17.88 0.10
CA GLY A 32 22.66 16.58 -0.56
C GLY A 32 22.07 15.41 0.25
N GLU A 33 21.61 15.59 1.47
CA GLU A 33 20.78 14.62 2.18
C GLU A 33 19.32 14.85 1.78
N TRP A 34 18.69 13.83 1.18
CA TRP A 34 17.29 13.82 0.84
C TRP A 34 16.53 12.98 1.87
N GLN A 35 15.33 13.41 2.21
CA GLN A 35 14.41 12.65 3.01
C GLN A 35 13.07 12.60 2.28
N ALA A 36 12.53 11.40 2.10
CA ALA A 36 11.21 11.20 1.56
C ALA A 36 10.20 11.13 2.70
N TYR A 37 9.07 11.78 2.52
CA TYR A 37 7.92 11.68 3.40
C TYR A 37 6.75 11.18 2.57
N THR A 38 6.34 9.95 2.82
CA THR A 38 5.24 9.29 2.12
C THR A 38 4.18 8.80 3.10
N ALA A 39 3.00 8.51 2.60
CA ALA A 39 1.89 7.91 3.34
C ALA A 39 1.69 6.46 2.85
N PRO A 40 2.36 5.46 3.43
CA PRO A 40 2.22 4.06 3.08
C PRO A 40 0.99 3.43 3.78
N LEU A 41 -0.15 4.13 3.75
CA LEU A 41 -1.35 3.72 4.48
C LEU A 41 -2.18 2.71 3.70
N HIS A 42 -2.35 2.94 2.39
CA HIS A 42 -3.13 2.07 1.52
C HIS A 42 -2.27 0.89 1.07
N ILE A 43 -2.63 -0.29 1.56
CA ILE A 43 -1.96 -1.56 1.20
C ILE A 43 -2.60 -2.06 -0.09
N ASN A 44 -1.80 -2.25 -1.14
CA ASN A 44 -2.27 -2.78 -2.41
C ASN A 44 -2.11 -4.30 -2.47
N ASP A 45 -0.98 -4.79 -1.95
CA ASP A 45 -0.65 -6.20 -1.91
C ASP A 45 0.26 -6.53 -0.72
N ILE A 46 0.31 -7.82 -0.32
CA ILE A 46 0.96 -8.24 0.91
C ILE A 46 1.58 -9.64 0.77
N THR A 47 2.82 -9.79 1.20
CA THR A 47 3.50 -11.08 1.27
C THR A 47 4.27 -11.25 2.58
N GLY A 48 4.58 -12.48 2.93
CA GLY A 48 5.34 -12.81 4.14
C GLY A 48 6.79 -13.15 3.84
N PHE A 49 7.72 -12.59 4.57
CA PHE A 49 9.14 -12.93 4.50
C PHE A 49 9.74 -13.08 5.89
N GLU A 50 10.15 -14.31 6.25
CA GLU A 50 10.63 -14.64 7.59
C GLU A 50 9.58 -14.27 8.66
N GLN A 51 9.88 -13.32 9.55
CA GLN A 51 8.96 -12.77 10.57
C GLN A 51 8.50 -11.35 10.24
N GLN A 52 8.56 -11.00 8.96
CA GLN A 52 8.16 -9.69 8.46
C GLN A 52 6.98 -9.82 7.51
N VAL A 53 6.13 -8.82 7.57
CA VAL A 53 5.08 -8.60 6.58
C VAL A 53 5.54 -7.52 5.64
N ILE A 54 5.56 -7.82 4.35
CA ILE A 54 6.00 -6.93 3.29
C ILE A 54 4.77 -6.47 2.53
N CYS A 55 4.55 -5.17 2.46
CA CYS A 55 3.37 -4.59 1.83
C CYS A 55 3.76 -3.64 0.69
N GLY A 56 3.20 -3.87 -0.49
CA GLY A 56 3.17 -2.89 -1.57
C GLY A 56 2.14 -1.81 -1.25
N THR A 57 2.53 -0.55 -1.34
CA THR A 57 1.64 0.57 -0.96
C THR A 57 1.73 1.73 -1.97
N ASN A 58 0.81 2.68 -1.85
CA ASN A 58 0.87 3.93 -2.61
C ASN A 58 1.97 4.90 -2.14
N GLY A 59 2.70 4.55 -1.08
CA GLY A 59 3.74 5.38 -0.46
C GLY A 59 5.11 4.71 -0.37
N GLY A 60 5.33 3.59 -1.07
CA GLY A 60 6.55 2.79 -1.04
C GLY A 60 6.31 1.39 -0.52
N LEU A 61 7.39 0.72 -0.15
CA LEU A 61 7.36 -0.60 0.45
C LEU A 61 7.29 -0.47 1.97
N LEU A 62 6.18 -0.93 2.55
CA LEU A 62 6.01 -0.94 4.00
C LEU A 62 6.41 -2.31 4.55
N ILE A 63 7.30 -2.32 5.53
CA ILE A 63 7.77 -3.53 6.21
C ILE A 63 7.31 -3.49 7.66
N TYR A 64 6.54 -4.48 8.09
CA TYR A 64 6.11 -4.63 9.47
C TYR A 64 6.85 -5.81 10.12
N GLY A 65 7.64 -5.53 11.14
CA GLY A 65 8.33 -6.53 11.95
C GLY A 65 7.45 -6.97 13.13
N GLN A 66 6.95 -8.20 13.08
CA GLN A 66 6.03 -8.74 14.08
C GLN A 66 6.65 -8.84 15.47
N ASP A 67 7.92 -9.24 15.56
CA ASP A 67 8.65 -9.44 16.82
C ASP A 67 8.84 -8.15 17.63
N LYS A 68 8.98 -7.01 16.93
CA LYS A 68 9.20 -5.69 17.54
C LYS A 68 8.01 -4.77 17.44
N ASN A 69 6.98 -5.16 16.70
CA ASN A 69 5.83 -4.31 16.39
C ASN A 69 6.27 -2.94 15.81
N THR A 70 7.19 -2.99 14.84
CA THR A 70 7.77 -1.81 14.21
C THR A 70 7.45 -1.75 12.74
N PHE A 71 7.31 -0.52 12.23
CA PHE A 71 7.18 -0.25 10.82
C PHE A 71 8.47 0.37 10.27
N ASN A 72 8.84 -0.04 9.07
CA ASN A 72 9.85 0.61 8.24
C ASN A 72 9.28 0.85 6.86
N THR A 73 9.52 2.01 6.28
CA THR A 73 9.07 2.36 4.92
C THR A 73 10.27 2.62 4.04
N LEU A 74 10.41 1.82 2.99
CA LEU A 74 11.40 2.03 1.94
C LEU A 74 10.78 2.82 0.79
N THR A 75 11.57 3.73 0.22
CA THR A 75 11.15 4.65 -0.84
C THR A 75 12.21 4.72 -1.95
N VAL A 76 12.07 5.63 -2.88
CA VAL A 76 13.08 5.87 -3.93
C VAL A 76 14.46 6.26 -3.38
N ILE A 77 14.54 6.78 -2.15
CA ILE A 77 15.82 7.05 -1.47
C ILE A 77 16.53 5.75 -1.10
N ASP A 78 15.76 4.69 -0.86
CA ASP A 78 16.23 3.35 -0.52
C ASP A 78 16.35 2.46 -1.77
N GLN A 79 16.56 3.06 -2.94
CA GLN A 79 16.73 2.41 -4.24
C GLN A 79 15.48 1.69 -4.79
N LEU A 80 14.27 2.05 -4.34
CA LEU A 80 13.07 1.61 -5.04
C LEU A 80 12.91 2.38 -6.36
N ALA A 81 12.46 1.69 -7.40
CA ALA A 81 12.21 2.26 -8.72
C ALA A 81 11.04 3.27 -8.68
N GLY A 82 10.10 3.06 -7.75
CA GLY A 82 8.96 3.97 -7.58
C GLY A 82 8.32 3.82 -6.20
N THR A 83 7.29 4.62 -5.92
CA THR A 83 6.57 4.62 -4.64
C THR A 83 5.16 4.07 -4.73
N GLY A 84 4.55 4.02 -5.91
CA GLY A 84 3.27 3.35 -6.12
C GLY A 84 3.52 1.89 -6.47
N ILE A 85 3.37 1.00 -5.49
CA ILE A 85 3.64 -0.44 -5.61
C ILE A 85 2.29 -1.17 -5.59
N ASN A 86 1.99 -1.91 -6.66
CA ASN A 86 0.74 -2.67 -6.78
C ASN A 86 0.88 -4.10 -6.29
N VAL A 87 2.03 -4.74 -6.55
CA VAL A 87 2.23 -6.16 -6.26
C VAL A 87 3.61 -6.42 -5.69
N VAL A 88 3.69 -7.36 -4.77
CA VAL A 88 4.92 -7.84 -4.12
C VAL A 88 4.91 -9.36 -4.01
N GLU A 89 5.94 -10.01 -4.50
CA GLU A 89 6.08 -11.47 -4.46
C GLU A 89 7.49 -11.89 -4.07
N ILE A 90 7.63 -12.90 -3.20
CA ILE A 90 8.92 -13.42 -2.78
C ILE A 90 9.30 -14.64 -3.64
N GLY A 91 10.40 -14.52 -4.35
CA GLY A 91 10.99 -15.64 -5.09
C GLY A 91 11.61 -16.69 -4.16
N GLN A 92 11.79 -17.92 -4.66
CA GLN A 92 12.44 -18.99 -3.92
C GLN A 92 13.92 -18.71 -3.60
N ASP A 93 14.54 -17.80 -4.34
CA ASP A 93 15.88 -17.25 -4.09
C ASP A 93 15.92 -16.26 -2.92
N GLY A 94 14.75 -15.88 -2.38
CA GLY A 94 14.58 -14.95 -1.27
C GLY A 94 14.64 -13.49 -1.67
N TYR A 95 14.67 -13.18 -2.97
CA TYR A 95 14.52 -11.82 -3.47
C TYR A 95 13.04 -11.44 -3.58
N LEU A 96 12.77 -10.16 -3.33
CA LEU A 96 11.45 -9.57 -3.51
C LEU A 96 11.31 -9.05 -4.94
N TRP A 97 10.27 -9.51 -5.62
CA TRP A 97 9.81 -8.91 -6.85
C TRP A 97 8.77 -7.85 -6.54
N ILE A 98 8.91 -6.71 -7.20
CA ILE A 98 8.06 -5.54 -6.99
C ILE A 98 7.52 -5.11 -8.34
N GLY A 99 6.21 -5.02 -8.43
CA GLY A 99 5.51 -4.43 -9.55
C GLY A 99 4.82 -3.13 -9.15
N GLY A 100 4.94 -2.09 -9.96
CA GLY A 100 4.41 -0.79 -9.59
C GLY A 100 3.67 -0.06 -10.70
N VAL A 101 3.17 1.13 -10.34
CA VAL A 101 2.35 1.99 -11.19
C VAL A 101 2.83 3.45 -11.18
N SER A 102 3.68 3.85 -10.25
CA SER A 102 4.09 5.24 -10.12
C SER A 102 5.61 5.38 -9.85
N PRO A 103 6.31 6.27 -10.62
CA PRO A 103 5.78 7.28 -11.56
C PRO A 103 5.20 6.70 -12.85
N ASP A 104 5.70 5.56 -13.32
CA ASP A 104 5.22 4.74 -14.44
C ASP A 104 5.26 3.28 -14.02
N GLY A 105 4.68 2.37 -14.80
CA GLY A 105 4.74 0.93 -14.49
C GLY A 105 6.18 0.41 -14.55
N PHE A 106 6.62 -0.25 -13.49
CA PHE A 106 7.99 -0.80 -13.36
C PHE A 106 7.97 -2.21 -12.78
N VAL A 107 9.02 -2.96 -13.07
CA VAL A 107 9.34 -4.25 -12.43
C VAL A 107 10.72 -4.15 -11.81
N GLN A 108 10.85 -4.54 -10.55
CA GLN A 108 12.12 -4.50 -9.83
C GLN A 108 12.33 -5.79 -9.03
N VAL A 109 13.58 -6.25 -8.97
CA VAL A 109 14.02 -7.31 -8.05
C VAL A 109 14.86 -6.66 -6.96
N TYR A 110 14.51 -6.90 -5.71
CA TYR A 110 15.06 -6.22 -4.54
C TYR A 110 15.52 -7.21 -3.47
N ASP A 111 16.68 -7.00 -2.90
CA ASP A 111 17.17 -7.78 -1.76
C ASP A 111 16.83 -7.08 -0.44
N LEU A 112 15.86 -7.61 0.27
CA LEU A 112 15.42 -7.09 1.57
C LEU A 112 16.49 -7.13 2.65
N LYS A 113 17.48 -8.05 2.55
CA LYS A 113 18.52 -8.21 3.56
C LYS A 113 19.63 -7.18 3.43
N SER A 114 19.99 -6.86 2.21
CA SER A 114 21.01 -5.85 1.91
C SER A 114 20.43 -4.46 1.63
N GLU A 115 19.09 -4.38 1.55
CA GLU A 115 18.33 -3.16 1.18
C GLU A 115 18.84 -2.54 -0.14
N ASN A 116 19.01 -3.39 -1.16
CA ASN A 116 19.52 -2.97 -2.45
C ASN A 116 18.68 -3.48 -3.62
N SER A 117 18.57 -2.66 -4.66
CA SER A 117 18.05 -3.08 -5.97
C SER A 117 19.03 -4.07 -6.61
N ILE A 118 18.53 -5.24 -7.01
CA ILE A 118 19.29 -6.26 -7.74
C ILE A 118 19.12 -6.08 -9.25
N ALA A 119 17.90 -5.83 -9.69
CA ALA A 119 17.59 -5.57 -11.09
C ALA A 119 16.37 -4.65 -11.19
N GLU A 120 16.34 -3.84 -12.22
CA GLU A 120 15.25 -2.94 -12.55
C GLU A 120 14.95 -3.05 -14.04
N PHE A 121 13.67 -3.16 -14.39
CA PHE A 121 13.21 -3.33 -15.74
C PHE A 121 12.17 -2.25 -16.05
N ASP A 122 12.61 -1.27 -16.84
CA ASP A 122 11.75 -0.20 -17.36
C ASP A 122 11.37 -0.52 -18.80
N PHE A 123 10.09 -0.81 -19.01
CA PHE A 123 9.53 -1.13 -20.33
C PHE A 123 8.52 -0.08 -20.81
N GLY A 124 8.35 1.02 -20.07
CA GLY A 124 7.35 2.04 -20.38
C GLY A 124 5.91 1.55 -20.18
N LEU A 125 5.70 0.71 -19.17
CA LEU A 125 4.40 0.16 -18.81
C LEU A 125 3.49 1.24 -18.20
N THR A 126 2.19 1.04 -18.28
CA THR A 126 1.22 1.82 -17.51
C THR A 126 1.21 1.35 -16.06
N GLU A 127 1.10 0.04 -15.87
CA GLU A 127 1.10 -0.58 -14.54
C GLU A 127 1.45 -2.06 -14.61
N VAL A 128 1.93 -2.60 -13.50
CA VAL A 128 2.06 -4.03 -13.24
C VAL A 128 0.89 -4.46 -12.38
N ILE A 129 0.25 -5.57 -12.77
CA ILE A 129 -0.98 -6.06 -12.15
C ILE A 129 -0.68 -7.16 -11.14
N ASP A 130 0.11 -8.16 -11.56
CA ASP A 130 0.39 -9.34 -10.76
C ASP A 130 1.71 -9.99 -11.18
N ILE A 131 2.32 -10.72 -10.25
CA ILE A 131 3.59 -11.42 -10.44
C ILE A 131 3.45 -12.83 -9.90
N SER A 132 3.80 -13.82 -10.69
CA SER A 132 3.89 -15.21 -10.21
C SER A 132 5.27 -15.78 -10.52
N ILE A 133 5.86 -16.46 -9.52
CA ILE A 133 7.22 -16.98 -9.56
C ILE A 133 7.23 -18.45 -9.18
N ALA A 134 7.84 -19.28 -10.02
CA ALA A 134 8.07 -20.69 -9.72
C ALA A 134 9.44 -21.14 -10.19
N ASP A 135 10.24 -21.72 -9.31
CA ASP A 135 11.60 -22.18 -9.60
C ASP A 135 12.48 -21.09 -10.24
N SER A 136 12.69 -21.20 -11.55
CA SER A 136 13.55 -20.32 -12.33
C SER A 136 12.79 -19.53 -13.40
N ILE A 137 11.48 -19.44 -13.27
CA ILE A 137 10.58 -18.72 -14.17
C ILE A 137 9.76 -17.70 -13.39
N CYS A 138 9.54 -16.54 -13.96
CA CYS A 138 8.65 -15.51 -13.44
C CYS A 138 7.80 -14.96 -14.57
N PHE A 139 6.51 -14.88 -14.35
CA PHE A 139 5.60 -14.14 -15.21
C PHE A 139 5.12 -12.89 -14.49
N VAL A 140 5.00 -11.82 -15.27
CA VAL A 140 4.51 -10.51 -14.82
C VAL A 140 3.35 -10.09 -15.71
N ALA A 141 2.18 -9.96 -15.14
CA ALA A 141 1.03 -9.38 -15.83
C ALA A 141 1.10 -7.87 -15.81
N PHE A 142 0.82 -7.25 -16.95
CA PHE A 142 0.94 -5.80 -17.09
C PHE A 142 -0.12 -5.20 -18.01
N LEU A 143 -0.33 -3.90 -17.85
CA LEU A 143 -1.04 -3.04 -18.79
C LEU A 143 -0.04 -2.07 -19.42
N GLU A 144 -0.10 -1.93 -20.74
CA GLU A 144 0.62 -0.90 -21.48
C GLU A 144 -0.36 -0.14 -22.39
N ASN A 145 -0.60 1.13 -22.09
CA ASN A 145 -1.62 1.97 -22.72
C ASN A 145 -3.06 1.43 -22.53
N GLN A 146 -3.48 0.42 -23.27
CA GLN A 146 -4.76 -0.27 -23.17
C GLN A 146 -4.60 -1.76 -23.51
N ASP A 147 -3.37 -2.21 -23.73
CA ASP A 147 -3.06 -3.56 -24.13
C ASP A 147 -2.57 -4.36 -22.92
N TRP A 148 -3.24 -5.48 -22.65
CA TRP A 148 -2.88 -6.44 -21.61
C TRP A 148 -1.84 -7.42 -22.10
N GLY A 149 -0.87 -7.74 -21.26
CA GLY A 149 0.17 -8.69 -21.63
C GLY A 149 0.79 -9.41 -20.45
N LEU A 150 1.62 -10.41 -20.77
CA LEU A 150 2.51 -11.08 -19.84
C LEU A 150 3.94 -10.90 -20.31
N MET A 151 4.84 -10.59 -19.39
CA MET A 151 6.28 -10.71 -19.58
C MET A 151 6.79 -11.98 -18.92
N GLU A 152 7.77 -12.60 -19.55
CA GLU A 152 8.46 -13.78 -19.04
C GLU A 152 9.90 -13.44 -18.72
N PHE A 153 10.30 -13.82 -17.50
CA PHE A 153 11.68 -13.74 -17.03
C PHE A 153 12.17 -15.14 -16.66
N ILE A 154 13.45 -15.39 -16.88
CA ILE A 154 14.11 -16.63 -16.50
C ILE A 154 15.31 -16.35 -15.61
N TYR A 155 15.51 -17.19 -14.59
CA TYR A 155 16.70 -17.16 -13.77
C TYR A 155 17.81 -18.00 -14.42
N ARG A 156 18.89 -17.34 -14.79
CA ARG A 156 20.03 -17.99 -15.45
C ARG A 156 21.32 -17.27 -15.13
N ASP A 157 22.38 -18.06 -14.89
CA ASP A 157 23.73 -17.54 -14.60
C ASP A 157 23.70 -16.52 -13.42
N GLU A 158 22.97 -16.88 -12.36
CA GLU A 158 22.76 -16.07 -11.13
C GLU A 158 22.04 -14.72 -11.36
N ASN A 159 21.36 -14.58 -12.49
CA ASN A 159 20.62 -13.36 -12.80
C ASN A 159 19.21 -13.65 -13.35
N TRP A 160 18.27 -12.77 -13.07
CA TRP A 160 17.00 -12.72 -13.73
C TRP A 160 17.13 -11.97 -15.07
N ILE A 161 16.64 -12.59 -16.12
CA ILE A 161 16.76 -12.09 -17.49
C ILE A 161 15.39 -12.08 -18.13
N TYR A 162 15.00 -10.92 -18.68
CA TYR A 162 13.83 -10.82 -19.54
C TYR A 162 13.97 -11.73 -20.76
N ARG A 163 12.95 -12.55 -21.00
CA ARG A 163 12.95 -13.53 -22.08
C ARG A 163 12.01 -13.15 -23.22
N ASP A 164 10.75 -12.89 -22.90
CA ASP A 164 9.71 -12.67 -23.90
C ASP A 164 8.51 -11.88 -23.38
N VAL A 165 7.59 -11.49 -24.32
CA VAL A 165 6.32 -10.85 -24.02
C VAL A 165 5.20 -11.45 -24.84
N TYR A 166 4.05 -11.64 -24.22
CA TYR A 166 2.84 -12.25 -24.79
C TYR A 166 1.68 -11.29 -24.71
N ARG A 167 1.09 -10.94 -25.88
CA ARG A 167 -0.01 -9.99 -26.03
C ARG A 167 -1.10 -10.49 -26.94
N ASN A 168 -0.93 -11.65 -27.55
CA ASN A 168 -1.85 -12.20 -28.53
C ASN A 168 -2.77 -13.21 -27.83
N TRP A 169 -3.95 -12.75 -27.45
CA TRP A 169 -4.96 -13.55 -26.80
C TRP A 169 -5.95 -14.12 -27.81
N PRO A 170 -6.56 -15.30 -27.53
CA PRO A 170 -7.53 -15.92 -28.45
C PRO A 170 -8.86 -15.13 -28.56
N THR A 171 -9.20 -14.37 -27.52
CA THR A 171 -10.37 -13.49 -27.46
C THR A 171 -10.03 -12.21 -26.74
N ASP A 172 -10.76 -11.14 -27.01
CA ASP A 172 -10.65 -9.90 -26.28
C ASP A 172 -11.23 -10.03 -24.87
N PHE A 173 -10.62 -9.35 -23.92
CA PHE A 173 -11.08 -9.20 -22.54
C PHE A 173 -10.74 -7.79 -22.01
N GLY A 174 -11.42 -7.38 -20.94
CA GLY A 174 -11.28 -6.01 -20.40
C GLY A 174 -10.17 -5.89 -19.35
N SER A 175 -9.81 -6.98 -18.63
CA SER A 175 -8.76 -6.95 -17.61
C SER A 175 -8.11 -8.32 -17.40
N ILE A 176 -6.82 -8.29 -17.04
CA ILE A 176 -6.17 -9.38 -16.31
C ILE A 176 -6.28 -9.02 -14.83
N ASN A 177 -6.73 -9.96 -14.00
CA ASN A 177 -6.94 -9.75 -12.58
C ASN A 177 -5.88 -10.46 -11.72
N ALA A 178 -5.46 -11.66 -12.13
CA ALA A 178 -4.41 -12.43 -11.44
C ALA A 178 -3.73 -13.40 -12.41
N ILE A 179 -2.52 -13.83 -12.06
CA ILE A 179 -1.79 -14.88 -12.77
C ILE A 179 -1.22 -15.89 -11.77
N GLU A 180 -1.07 -17.14 -12.21
CA GLU A 180 -0.47 -18.17 -11.37
C GLU A 180 0.28 -19.21 -12.22
N ILE A 181 1.44 -19.64 -11.76
CA ILE A 181 2.20 -20.71 -12.39
C ILE A 181 1.84 -22.04 -11.71
N TRP A 182 1.39 -23.00 -12.49
CA TRP A 182 1.12 -24.35 -12.05
C TRP A 182 1.89 -25.37 -12.89
N MET A 183 2.97 -25.92 -12.36
CA MET A 183 3.85 -26.82 -13.09
C MET A 183 4.37 -26.22 -14.40
N ASP A 184 3.93 -26.74 -15.54
CA ASP A 184 4.34 -26.27 -16.87
C ASP A 184 3.31 -25.29 -17.50
N ASP A 185 2.25 -24.97 -16.76
CA ASP A 185 1.19 -24.07 -17.21
C ASP A 185 1.31 -22.70 -16.54
N VAL A 186 1.02 -21.66 -17.29
CA VAL A 186 0.69 -20.33 -16.76
C VAL A 186 -0.82 -20.09 -16.89
N MET A 187 -1.44 -19.73 -15.80
CA MET A 187 -2.86 -19.43 -15.69
C MET A 187 -3.08 -17.93 -15.63
N VAL A 188 -4.04 -17.43 -16.37
CA VAL A 188 -4.38 -16.01 -16.45
C VAL A 188 -5.86 -15.83 -16.18
N ALA A 189 -6.18 -15.26 -15.03
CA ALA A 189 -7.53 -14.90 -14.63
C ALA A 189 -7.91 -13.55 -15.26
N THR A 190 -9.06 -13.52 -15.89
CA THR A 190 -9.57 -12.32 -16.58
C THR A 190 -11.03 -12.08 -16.22
N ASP A 191 -11.57 -10.95 -16.67
CA ASP A 191 -13.02 -10.65 -16.62
C ASP A 191 -13.87 -11.53 -17.54
N GLN A 192 -13.24 -12.36 -18.41
CA GLN A 192 -13.90 -13.26 -19.37
C GLN A 192 -13.61 -14.75 -19.11
N GLY A 193 -12.92 -15.09 -18.04
CA GLY A 193 -12.62 -16.45 -17.66
C GLY A 193 -11.14 -16.75 -17.46
N LEU A 194 -10.81 -18.05 -17.37
CA LEU A 194 -9.47 -18.55 -17.13
C LEU A 194 -8.81 -18.99 -18.45
N PHE A 195 -7.69 -18.36 -18.79
CA PHE A 195 -6.82 -18.80 -19.86
C PHE A 195 -5.66 -19.62 -19.29
N ILE A 196 -5.28 -20.68 -19.98
CA ILE A 196 -4.15 -21.52 -19.60
C ILE A 196 -3.26 -21.73 -20.81
N GLY A 197 -1.95 -21.52 -20.61
CA GLY A 197 -0.92 -21.72 -21.62
C GLY A 197 0.22 -22.57 -21.10
N ASP A 198 0.61 -23.63 -21.85
CA ASP A 198 1.81 -24.43 -21.57
C ASP A 198 3.07 -23.64 -22.00
N TRP A 199 3.76 -23.06 -21.01
CA TRP A 199 4.93 -22.21 -21.26
C TRP A 199 6.19 -22.97 -21.66
N ARG A 200 6.25 -24.27 -21.42
CA ARG A 200 7.39 -25.12 -21.84
C ARG A 200 7.22 -25.76 -23.22
N GLY A 201 6.00 -26.20 -23.52
CA GLY A 201 5.70 -26.99 -24.71
C GLY A 201 5.10 -26.21 -25.87
N SER A 202 4.57 -24.99 -25.63
CA SER A 202 3.83 -24.20 -26.61
C SER A 202 4.48 -22.84 -26.90
N ASN A 203 4.16 -22.30 -28.08
CA ASN A 203 4.53 -20.92 -28.39
C ASN A 203 3.41 -19.98 -27.92
N LEU A 204 3.55 -19.37 -26.78
CA LEU A 204 2.54 -18.47 -26.20
C LEU A 204 2.30 -17.18 -26.98
N LYS A 205 3.10 -16.89 -28.02
CA LYS A 205 2.81 -15.83 -29.00
C LYS A 205 1.71 -16.20 -29.98
N ASP A 206 1.45 -17.49 -30.14
CA ASP A 206 0.35 -17.97 -30.95
C ASP A 206 -0.92 -18.00 -30.09
N PRO A 207 -1.98 -17.23 -30.43
CA PRO A 207 -3.21 -17.21 -29.66
C PRO A 207 -3.86 -18.59 -29.50
N THR A 208 -3.59 -19.52 -30.42
CA THR A 208 -4.10 -20.91 -30.33
C THR A 208 -3.44 -21.74 -29.23
N SER A 209 -2.32 -21.28 -28.66
CA SER A 209 -1.63 -21.91 -27.53
C SER A 209 -2.34 -21.62 -26.18
N TRP A 210 -3.25 -20.67 -26.17
CA TRP A 210 -4.05 -20.35 -24.99
C TRP A 210 -5.39 -21.07 -25.03
N GLY A 211 -5.65 -21.88 -24.03
CA GLY A 211 -6.90 -22.62 -23.89
C GLY A 211 -7.79 -22.06 -22.79
N GLN A 212 -9.11 -22.24 -22.94
CA GLN A 212 -10.10 -22.04 -21.88
C GLN A 212 -10.74 -23.41 -21.57
N PRO A 213 -10.02 -24.33 -20.88
CA PRO A 213 -10.46 -25.70 -20.71
C PRO A 213 -11.65 -25.88 -19.78
N TYR A 214 -12.06 -24.81 -19.07
CA TYR A 214 -13.13 -24.83 -18.09
C TYR A 214 -14.27 -23.85 -18.49
N PRO A 215 -15.19 -24.24 -19.38
CA PRO A 215 -16.27 -23.35 -19.81
C PRO A 215 -17.21 -22.89 -18.68
N SER A 216 -17.24 -23.62 -17.55
CA SER A 216 -17.98 -23.21 -16.36
C SER A 216 -17.38 -22.04 -15.61
N LEU A 217 -16.14 -21.66 -15.92
CA LEU A 217 -15.44 -20.50 -15.40
C LEU A 217 -15.44 -19.33 -16.40
N SER A 218 -16.45 -19.23 -17.26
CA SER A 218 -16.66 -18.04 -18.08
C SER A 218 -17.20 -16.90 -17.22
N GLY A 219 -16.64 -15.70 -17.38
CA GLY A 219 -16.95 -14.53 -16.54
C GLY A 219 -15.77 -14.14 -15.67
N ASN A 220 -16.00 -13.26 -14.71
CA ASN A 220 -14.93 -12.67 -13.92
C ASN A 220 -14.30 -13.67 -12.94
N ILE A 221 -12.99 -13.85 -13.05
CA ILE A 221 -12.16 -14.52 -12.06
C ILE A 221 -11.30 -13.44 -11.40
N SER A 222 -11.50 -13.20 -10.11
CA SER A 222 -10.87 -12.08 -9.40
C SER A 222 -9.56 -12.45 -8.73
N SER A 223 -9.33 -13.73 -8.41
CA SER A 223 -8.17 -14.14 -7.61
C SER A 223 -7.73 -15.57 -7.96
N LEU A 224 -6.43 -15.83 -7.95
CA LEU A 224 -5.78 -17.13 -8.08
C LEU A 224 -4.70 -17.25 -7.00
N HIS A 225 -4.67 -18.38 -6.30
CA HIS A 225 -3.62 -18.68 -5.33
C HIS A 225 -3.17 -20.13 -5.41
N ASN A 226 -1.90 -20.35 -5.50
CA ASN A 226 -1.29 -21.67 -5.44
C ASN A 226 -1.08 -22.08 -3.97
N ASN A 227 -1.83 -23.08 -3.50
CA ASN A 227 -1.64 -23.62 -2.16
C ASN A 227 -0.70 -24.86 -2.12
N GLY A 228 0.01 -25.11 -3.21
CA GLY A 228 0.96 -26.21 -3.37
C GLY A 228 0.35 -27.52 -3.86
N SER A 229 -0.91 -27.82 -3.57
CA SER A 229 -1.62 -29.04 -3.99
C SER A 229 -2.69 -28.78 -5.05
N ASN A 230 -3.20 -27.57 -5.11
CA ASN A 230 -4.19 -27.10 -6.07
C ASN A 230 -4.15 -25.57 -6.17
N ILE A 231 -4.86 -25.03 -7.13
CA ILE A 231 -5.11 -23.59 -7.26
C ILE A 231 -6.45 -23.28 -6.60
N LEU A 232 -6.45 -22.35 -5.68
CA LEU A 232 -7.63 -21.73 -5.12
C LEU A 232 -8.02 -20.56 -6.01
N LEU A 233 -9.28 -20.49 -6.42
CA LEU A 233 -9.74 -19.39 -7.29
C LEU A 233 -11.11 -18.87 -6.88
N VAL A 234 -11.32 -17.58 -7.14
CA VAL A 234 -12.60 -16.91 -6.99
C VAL A 234 -13.17 -16.61 -8.37
N HIS A 235 -14.31 -17.24 -8.68
CA HIS A 235 -15.07 -16.98 -9.90
C HIS A 235 -16.44 -16.40 -9.54
N GLU A 236 -16.67 -15.16 -9.95
CA GLU A 236 -17.85 -14.39 -9.57
C GLU A 236 -17.93 -14.27 -8.03
N LYS A 237 -18.83 -15.05 -7.42
CA LYS A 237 -19.04 -15.09 -5.96
C LYS A 237 -18.60 -16.40 -5.32
N ASN A 238 -18.12 -17.32 -6.13
CA ASN A 238 -17.88 -18.69 -5.72
C ASN A 238 -16.38 -18.96 -5.60
N VAL A 239 -16.04 -19.82 -4.66
CA VAL A 239 -14.68 -20.29 -4.43
C VAL A 239 -14.52 -21.71 -4.91
N TYR A 240 -13.47 -21.98 -5.66
CA TYR A 240 -13.16 -23.27 -6.22
C TYR A 240 -11.75 -23.71 -5.92
N HIS A 241 -11.56 -25.03 -5.75
CA HIS A 241 -10.28 -25.67 -5.99
C HIS A 241 -10.19 -26.14 -7.44
N LEU A 242 -9.10 -25.77 -8.08
CA LEU A 242 -8.74 -26.24 -9.41
C LEU A 242 -7.49 -27.12 -9.30
N THR A 243 -7.61 -28.38 -9.68
CA THR A 243 -6.49 -29.33 -9.81
C THR A 243 -6.45 -29.81 -11.25
N PRO A 244 -5.69 -29.14 -12.12
CA PRO A 244 -5.58 -29.52 -13.52
C PRO A 244 -5.17 -30.97 -13.72
N ASN A 245 -5.58 -31.58 -14.87
CA ASN A 245 -5.20 -32.93 -15.26
C ASN A 245 -5.73 -34.06 -14.35
N THR A 246 -6.73 -33.79 -13.53
CA THR A 246 -7.45 -34.80 -12.73
C THR A 246 -8.82 -35.13 -13.32
N SER A 247 -9.48 -36.21 -12.83
CA SER A 247 -10.81 -36.60 -13.28
C SER A 247 -11.92 -35.64 -12.84
N THR A 248 -11.68 -34.88 -11.78
CA THR A 248 -12.56 -33.83 -11.23
C THR A 248 -11.73 -32.58 -11.00
N PRO A 249 -11.37 -31.86 -12.08
CA PRO A 249 -10.40 -30.78 -11.98
C PRO A 249 -10.90 -29.57 -11.21
N LEU A 250 -12.22 -29.34 -11.18
CA LEU A 250 -12.85 -28.18 -10.54
C LEU A 250 -13.81 -28.64 -9.45
N ILE A 251 -13.58 -28.22 -8.24
CA ILE A 251 -14.40 -28.52 -7.06
C ILE A 251 -14.88 -27.22 -6.47
N LEU A 252 -16.21 -27.03 -6.44
CA LEU A 252 -16.81 -25.90 -5.73
C LEU A 252 -16.61 -26.10 -4.22
N LEU A 253 -15.97 -25.15 -3.57
CA LEU A 253 -15.78 -25.14 -2.13
C LEU A 253 -16.81 -24.30 -1.41
N TRP A 254 -17.17 -23.18 -2.00
CA TRP A 254 -18.08 -22.23 -1.38
C TRP A 254 -18.93 -21.52 -2.43
N ASP A 255 -20.24 -21.50 -2.17
CA ASP A 255 -21.24 -20.80 -2.97
C ASP A 255 -21.83 -19.68 -2.10
N TYR A 256 -21.41 -18.45 -2.34
CA TYR A 256 -21.82 -17.30 -1.54
C TYR A 256 -23.10 -16.66 -2.07
N PHE A 257 -24.14 -16.66 -1.26
CA PHE A 257 -25.49 -16.27 -1.64
C PHE A 257 -25.81 -14.78 -1.52
N SER A 258 -24.84 -13.91 -1.15
CA SER A 258 -25.11 -12.47 -1.13
C SER A 258 -25.20 -11.89 -2.55
N ASP A 259 -26.21 -11.07 -2.78
CA ASP A 259 -26.37 -10.41 -4.09
C ASP A 259 -25.44 -9.20 -4.28
N THR A 260 -24.84 -8.69 -3.21
CA THR A 260 -24.07 -7.44 -3.22
C THR A 260 -22.58 -7.60 -2.92
N ASP A 261 -22.21 -8.65 -2.16
CA ASP A 261 -20.85 -8.80 -1.68
C ASP A 261 -20.07 -9.76 -2.59
N GLN A 262 -18.80 -9.43 -2.88
CA GLN A 262 -17.87 -10.26 -3.62
C GLN A 262 -16.60 -10.48 -2.80
N PHE A 263 -15.97 -11.64 -2.94
CA PHE A 263 -14.63 -11.84 -2.37
C PHE A 263 -13.64 -10.97 -3.11
N ILE A 264 -12.89 -10.19 -2.34
CA ILE A 264 -11.76 -9.41 -2.83
C ILE A 264 -10.57 -10.34 -2.94
N ASP A 265 -10.33 -11.12 -1.88
CA ASP A 265 -9.22 -12.04 -1.83
C ASP A 265 -9.51 -13.22 -0.89
N ILE A 266 -8.76 -14.31 -1.04
CA ILE A 266 -8.97 -15.55 -0.31
C ILE A 266 -7.66 -16.30 -0.11
N THR A 267 -7.50 -16.95 1.03
CA THR A 267 -6.36 -17.85 1.30
C THR A 267 -6.81 -19.09 2.07
N GLN A 268 -5.95 -20.10 2.17
CA GLN A 268 -6.21 -21.30 2.93
C GLN A 268 -5.14 -21.50 4.01
N ASP A 269 -5.57 -21.74 5.25
CA ASP A 269 -4.64 -22.00 6.33
C ASP A 269 -4.10 -23.46 6.29
N SER A 270 -3.18 -23.77 7.22
CA SER A 270 -2.55 -25.08 7.30
C SER A 270 -3.51 -26.21 7.72
N ASP A 271 -4.64 -25.85 8.35
CA ASP A 271 -5.66 -26.78 8.80
C ASP A 271 -6.73 -27.06 7.73
N GLY A 272 -6.62 -26.34 6.59
CA GLY A 272 -7.51 -26.47 5.43
C GLY A 272 -8.71 -25.53 5.43
N PHE A 273 -8.85 -24.66 6.46
CA PHE A 273 -9.91 -23.66 6.46
C PHE A 273 -9.65 -22.56 5.45
N LEU A 274 -10.70 -22.13 4.79
CA LEU A 274 -10.65 -20.97 3.91
C LEU A 274 -10.84 -19.68 4.71
N TRP A 275 -10.07 -18.67 4.35
CA TRP A 275 -10.13 -17.33 4.90
C TRP A 275 -10.38 -16.36 3.75
N GLY A 276 -11.41 -15.55 3.84
CA GLY A 276 -11.81 -14.63 2.79
C GLY A 276 -12.05 -13.23 3.31
N ILE A 277 -11.76 -12.25 2.49
CA ILE A 277 -12.11 -10.85 2.70
C ILE A 277 -13.12 -10.36 1.66
N LEU A 278 -14.05 -9.57 2.13
CA LEU A 278 -14.93 -8.74 1.34
C LEU A 278 -14.67 -7.29 1.77
N ASP A 279 -15.29 -6.32 1.16
CA ASP A 279 -15.08 -4.90 1.43
C ASP A 279 -14.83 -4.57 2.93
N TRP A 280 -15.77 -4.91 3.79
CA TRP A 280 -15.70 -4.67 5.24
C TRP A 280 -15.93 -5.92 6.08
N LYS A 281 -15.83 -7.10 5.48
CA LYS A 281 -16.02 -8.38 6.17
C LYS A 281 -14.78 -9.21 6.07
N PHE A 282 -14.46 -9.88 7.15
CA PHE A 282 -13.46 -10.93 7.24
C PHE A 282 -14.16 -12.22 7.64
N MET A 283 -13.87 -13.32 6.96
CA MET A 283 -14.59 -14.58 7.15
C MET A 283 -13.64 -15.76 7.23
N LYS A 284 -13.95 -16.68 8.13
CA LYS A 284 -13.44 -18.04 8.13
C LYS A 284 -14.55 -18.99 7.67
N LEU A 285 -14.25 -19.79 6.69
CA LEU A 285 -15.18 -20.70 6.04
C LEU A 285 -14.75 -22.15 6.28
N ASP A 286 -15.72 -22.99 6.64
CA ASP A 286 -15.63 -24.45 6.57
C ASP A 286 -16.45 -24.92 5.36
N ASP A 287 -16.21 -26.13 4.88
CA ASP A 287 -16.79 -26.72 3.65
C ASP A 287 -18.28 -26.43 3.44
N THR A 288 -19.02 -26.15 4.49
CA THR A 288 -20.50 -26.00 4.44
C THR A 288 -21.05 -24.79 5.16
N ALA A 289 -20.26 -24.02 5.88
CA ALA A 289 -20.76 -22.92 6.72
C ALA A 289 -19.71 -21.83 6.99
N ILE A 290 -20.19 -20.62 7.25
CA ILE A 290 -19.36 -19.56 7.85
C ILE A 290 -19.13 -19.98 9.30
N GLU A 291 -17.89 -20.39 9.62
CA GLU A 291 -17.51 -20.71 10.99
C GLU A 291 -17.42 -19.46 11.86
N TRP A 292 -16.89 -18.42 11.28
CA TRP A 292 -16.70 -17.15 11.95
C TRP A 292 -16.72 -16.01 10.94
N GLN A 293 -17.35 -14.91 11.32
CA GLN A 293 -17.41 -13.69 10.54
C GLN A 293 -17.17 -12.50 11.48
N LEU A 294 -16.37 -11.56 11.02
CA LEU A 294 -16.21 -10.26 11.66
C LEU A 294 -16.62 -9.18 10.66
N ASP A 295 -17.68 -8.46 10.99
CA ASP A 295 -18.05 -7.24 10.28
C ASP A 295 -17.22 -6.09 10.84
N VAL A 296 -16.29 -5.61 10.07
CA VAL A 296 -15.48 -4.47 10.46
C VAL A 296 -16.26 -3.21 10.11
N GLN A 297 -16.88 -2.62 11.11
CA GLN A 297 -17.49 -1.29 10.98
C GLN A 297 -16.35 -0.27 10.82
N SER A 298 -15.85 -0.14 9.62
CA SER A 298 -14.86 0.86 9.31
C SER A 298 -15.10 1.38 7.89
N ASN A 299 -14.80 2.65 7.66
CA ASN A 299 -14.86 3.23 6.32
C ASN A 299 -13.66 2.79 5.47
N TYR A 300 -12.86 1.82 5.92
CA TYR A 300 -11.65 1.37 5.25
C TYR A 300 -11.79 -0.10 4.84
N SER A 301 -11.89 -0.31 3.54
CA SER A 301 -12.02 -1.63 2.92
C SER A 301 -10.75 -2.46 3.07
N PHE A 302 -10.91 -3.77 3.12
CA PHE A 302 -9.80 -4.70 2.91
C PHE A 302 -9.41 -4.74 1.43
N THR A 303 -8.13 -5.02 1.17
CA THR A 303 -7.57 -4.99 -0.19
C THR A 303 -6.92 -6.30 -0.61
N CYS A 304 -6.26 -6.98 0.33
CA CYS A 304 -5.51 -8.20 0.05
C CYS A 304 -5.37 -9.05 1.31
N LEU A 305 -4.98 -10.31 1.15
CA LEU A 305 -4.90 -11.29 2.22
C LEU A 305 -3.68 -12.19 2.04
N THR A 306 -2.95 -12.45 3.11
CA THR A 306 -1.84 -13.40 3.08
C THR A 306 -1.81 -14.31 4.30
N LYS A 307 -1.14 -15.45 4.13
CA LYS A 307 -0.82 -16.37 5.20
C LYS A 307 0.68 -16.38 5.44
N MET A 308 1.08 -16.07 6.65
CA MET A 308 2.47 -16.13 7.08
C MET A 308 2.94 -17.59 7.25
N LEU A 309 4.26 -17.79 7.29
CA LEU A 309 4.87 -19.13 7.48
C LEU A 309 4.46 -19.80 8.81
N ASP A 310 4.20 -19.02 9.85
CA ASP A 310 3.69 -19.51 11.14
C ASP A 310 2.19 -19.80 11.15
N GLY A 311 1.51 -19.55 10.03
CA GLY A 311 0.08 -19.78 9.86
C GLY A 311 -0.80 -18.62 10.33
N GLN A 312 -0.23 -17.48 10.72
CA GLN A 312 -1.00 -16.27 10.99
C GLN A 312 -1.60 -15.74 9.69
N ILE A 313 -2.85 -15.28 9.76
CA ILE A 313 -3.53 -14.63 8.65
C ILE A 313 -3.47 -13.12 8.86
N ILE A 314 -3.10 -12.40 7.80
CA ILE A 314 -2.95 -10.95 7.82
C ILE A 314 -3.66 -10.38 6.60
N ALA A 315 -4.43 -9.33 6.79
CA ALA A 315 -5.10 -8.61 5.71
C ALA A 315 -4.51 -7.21 5.55
N GLY A 316 -4.33 -6.80 4.30
CA GLY A 316 -4.11 -5.41 3.94
C GLY A 316 -5.43 -4.65 3.88
N SER A 317 -5.37 -3.33 4.05
CA SER A 317 -6.54 -2.46 3.94
C SER A 317 -6.17 -1.08 3.39
N GLU A 318 -7.17 -0.25 3.15
CA GLU A 318 -6.96 1.16 2.78
C GLU A 318 -6.21 1.96 3.85
N ILE A 319 -6.13 1.44 5.08
CA ILE A 319 -5.38 2.05 6.18
C ILE A 319 -4.64 1.02 7.02
N GLY A 320 -3.42 0.68 6.62
CA GLY A 320 -2.55 -0.25 7.34
C GLY A 320 -2.97 -1.71 7.21
N ILE A 321 -2.46 -2.55 8.10
CA ILE A 321 -2.66 -3.99 8.12
C ILE A 321 -3.58 -4.42 9.26
N ALA A 322 -4.22 -5.56 9.09
CA ALA A 322 -5.07 -6.18 10.08
C ALA A 322 -4.50 -7.55 10.47
N LEU A 323 -4.15 -7.71 11.74
CA LEU A 323 -3.68 -8.94 12.34
C LEU A 323 -4.86 -9.72 12.90
N ILE A 324 -5.03 -10.97 12.49
CA ILE A 324 -6.14 -11.81 12.89
C ILE A 324 -5.69 -12.76 14.00
N ASP A 325 -6.34 -12.69 15.15
CA ASP A 325 -6.24 -13.69 16.20
C ASP A 325 -7.34 -14.74 16.01
N LYS A 326 -6.94 -15.92 15.53
CA LYS A 326 -7.85 -17.03 15.23
C LYS A 326 -8.53 -17.58 16.49
N ASP A 327 -7.83 -17.59 17.62
CA ASP A 327 -8.31 -18.18 18.87
C ASP A 327 -9.26 -17.22 19.61
N ALA A 328 -8.89 -15.95 19.66
CA ALA A 328 -9.73 -14.91 20.25
C ALA A 328 -10.87 -14.45 19.34
N GLN A 329 -10.81 -14.80 18.05
CA GLN A 329 -11.74 -14.33 17.01
C GLN A 329 -11.82 -12.79 16.96
N THR A 330 -10.67 -12.15 17.00
CA THR A 330 -10.53 -10.69 16.99
C THR A 330 -9.58 -10.25 15.91
N LEU A 331 -9.69 -8.98 15.56
CA LEU A 331 -8.83 -8.30 14.59
C LEU A 331 -8.20 -7.09 15.27
N THR A 332 -6.89 -6.95 15.11
CA THR A 332 -6.15 -5.76 15.56
C THR A 332 -5.59 -5.04 14.34
N ARG A 333 -5.91 -3.75 14.21
CA ARG A 333 -5.31 -2.92 13.16
C ARG A 333 -3.98 -2.35 13.62
N GLU A 334 -2.99 -2.46 12.74
CA GLU A 334 -1.68 -1.86 12.88
C GLU A 334 -1.51 -0.83 11.77
N ILE A 335 -1.45 0.45 12.14
CA ILE A 335 -1.40 1.57 11.20
C ILE A 335 -0.08 2.32 11.42
N PRO A 336 0.78 2.44 10.39
CA PRO A 336 2.06 3.14 10.53
C PRO A 336 1.86 4.62 10.77
N ASN A 337 2.79 5.24 11.49
CA ASN A 337 2.83 6.70 11.61
C ASN A 337 3.22 7.32 10.26
N ALA A 338 2.34 8.13 9.71
CA ALA A 338 2.48 8.73 8.39
C ALA A 338 1.66 10.02 8.28
N PRO A 339 1.88 10.86 7.25
CA PRO A 339 0.93 11.88 6.86
C PRO A 339 -0.39 11.27 6.38
N LEU A 340 -1.45 12.07 6.30
CA LEU A 340 -2.80 11.63 5.89
C LEU A 340 -2.84 11.03 4.47
N THR A 341 -1.98 11.50 3.58
CA THR A 341 -1.99 11.12 2.15
C THR A 341 -0.69 11.50 1.47
N ASN A 342 -0.42 10.91 0.31
CA ASN A 342 0.64 11.34 -0.61
C ASN A 342 0.23 12.54 -1.49
N GLN A 343 -1.07 12.89 -1.53
CA GLN A 343 -1.59 14.00 -2.32
C GLN A 343 -1.58 15.29 -1.50
N ILE A 344 -0.44 15.93 -1.44
CA ILE A 344 -0.24 17.19 -0.72
C ILE A 344 -0.52 18.35 -1.68
N SER A 345 -1.39 19.27 -1.27
CA SER A 345 -1.80 20.44 -2.04
C SER A 345 -1.17 21.74 -1.54
N ALA A 346 -0.75 21.82 -0.29
CA ALA A 346 -0.07 22.98 0.29
C ALA A 346 0.98 22.54 1.30
N LEU A 347 2.07 23.32 1.40
CA LEU A 347 3.15 23.11 2.36
C LEU A 347 3.54 24.43 3.00
N THR A 348 3.76 24.43 4.31
CA THR A 348 4.35 25.56 5.02
C THR A 348 5.29 25.09 6.13
N VAL A 349 6.23 25.95 6.51
CA VAL A 349 7.11 25.74 7.67
C VAL A 349 6.77 26.77 8.72
N LEU A 350 6.43 26.31 9.91
CA LEU A 350 6.07 27.18 11.03
C LEU A 350 7.31 27.92 11.58
N ASN A 351 7.06 28.96 12.38
CA ASN A 351 8.12 29.74 13.00
C ASN A 351 9.03 28.94 13.93
N ASP A 352 8.56 27.80 14.44
CA ASP A 352 9.32 26.85 15.26
C ASP A 352 10.08 25.80 14.46
N GLY A 353 9.92 25.78 13.13
CA GLY A 353 10.59 24.89 12.19
C GLY A 353 9.83 23.62 11.85
N ARG A 354 8.63 23.37 12.41
CA ARG A 354 7.77 22.25 12.03
C ARG A 354 7.24 22.41 10.60
N LEU A 355 7.27 21.32 9.83
CA LEU A 355 6.65 21.26 8.51
C LEU A 355 5.16 20.91 8.68
N VAL A 356 4.30 21.64 7.96
CA VAL A 356 2.87 21.33 7.85
C VAL A 356 2.52 21.06 6.39
N ALA A 357 1.87 19.93 6.15
CA ALA A 357 1.37 19.52 4.85
C ALA A 357 -0.17 19.52 4.87
N GLY A 358 -0.77 20.25 3.95
CA GLY A 358 -2.21 20.33 3.77
C GLY A 358 -2.70 19.46 2.62
N SER A 359 -3.83 18.83 2.80
CA SER A 359 -4.47 17.94 1.84
C SER A 359 -6.00 18.08 1.89
N LYS A 360 -6.70 17.31 1.06
CA LYS A 360 -8.17 17.22 1.15
C LYS A 360 -8.67 16.55 2.44
N TYR A 361 -7.82 15.77 3.11
CA TYR A 361 -8.18 15.08 4.35
C TYR A 361 -7.85 15.87 5.61
N GLY A 362 -7.15 17.01 5.48
CA GLY A 362 -6.74 17.82 6.60
C GLY A 362 -5.27 18.21 6.57
N LEU A 363 -4.70 18.33 7.77
CA LEU A 363 -3.32 18.79 7.98
C LEU A 363 -2.47 17.66 8.56
N SER A 364 -1.23 17.54 8.09
CA SER A 364 -0.21 16.66 8.66
C SER A 364 0.97 17.49 9.13
N ILE A 365 1.29 17.41 10.42
CA ILE A 365 2.34 18.18 11.08
C ILE A 365 3.51 17.25 11.39
N LYS A 366 4.71 17.59 10.91
CA LYS A 366 5.93 16.83 11.23
C LYS A 366 6.47 17.27 12.59
N GLU A 367 6.22 16.44 13.59
CA GLU A 367 6.73 16.56 14.94
C GLU A 367 8.11 15.86 15.07
N SER A 368 8.79 16.05 16.20
CA SER A 368 10.08 15.41 16.47
C SER A 368 9.98 13.88 16.61
N TRP A 369 8.82 13.37 16.98
CA TRP A 369 8.55 11.94 17.18
C TRP A 369 7.87 11.26 15.97
N GLY A 370 7.41 12.00 14.98
CA GLY A 370 6.70 11.46 13.83
C GLY A 370 5.72 12.45 13.22
N TRP A 371 4.64 11.95 12.63
CA TRP A 371 3.55 12.74 12.07
C TRP A 371 2.38 12.82 13.05
N ARG A 372 1.86 14.01 13.26
CA ARG A 372 0.58 14.28 13.90
C ARG A 372 -0.37 14.85 12.86
N ASN A 373 -1.56 14.31 12.78
CA ASN A 373 -2.56 14.68 11.80
C ASN A 373 -3.73 15.42 12.48
N ILE A 374 -4.35 16.31 11.74
CA ILE A 374 -5.61 16.97 12.10
C ILE A 374 -6.57 16.73 10.93
N SER A 375 -7.67 16.05 11.19
CA SER A 375 -8.62 15.65 10.15
C SER A 375 -10.05 15.98 10.55
N GLU A 376 -10.97 15.91 9.61
CA GLU A 376 -12.38 15.99 9.87
C GLU A 376 -12.81 14.87 10.84
N SER A 377 -13.75 15.20 11.73
CA SER A 377 -14.35 14.21 12.62
C SER A 377 -15.11 13.18 11.79
N ASP A 378 -14.49 12.00 11.61
CA ASP A 378 -15.15 10.86 11.04
C ASP A 378 -15.66 9.94 12.17
N GLU A 379 -16.70 9.13 11.91
CA GLU A 379 -17.26 8.18 12.89
C GLU A 379 -16.28 7.06 13.28
N ILE A 380 -15.13 6.97 12.65
CA ILE A 380 -14.10 5.99 12.95
C ILE A 380 -13.24 6.47 14.10
N ILE A 381 -13.46 5.82 15.20
CA ILE A 381 -12.72 6.03 16.43
C ILE A 381 -11.35 5.32 16.34
N LEU A 382 -10.41 5.91 15.61
CA LEU A 382 -9.01 5.66 15.90
C LEU A 382 -8.67 6.51 17.11
N THR A 383 -8.41 5.89 18.24
CA THR A 383 -7.97 6.62 19.45
C THR A 383 -6.62 7.28 19.12
N PRO A 384 -6.48 8.60 19.27
CA PRO A 384 -5.22 9.28 19.01
C PRO A 384 -4.09 8.65 19.82
N THR A 385 -3.02 8.25 19.15
CA THR A 385 -1.83 7.70 19.81
C THR A 385 -0.61 8.46 19.29
N TYR A 386 -0.07 9.34 20.12
CA TYR A 386 1.05 10.22 19.74
C TYR A 386 2.39 9.51 19.98
N ASN A 387 2.82 8.71 19.02
CA ASN A 387 4.17 8.15 19.00
C ASN A 387 4.59 7.80 17.57
N GLU A 388 5.88 7.63 17.35
CA GLU A 388 6.48 7.37 16.03
C GLU A 388 6.06 6.03 15.38
N LEU A 389 5.40 5.14 16.12
CA LEU A 389 4.98 3.83 15.61
C LEU A 389 3.52 3.81 15.16
N ARG A 390 2.69 4.72 15.69
CA ARG A 390 1.24 4.69 15.51
C ARG A 390 0.74 5.91 14.76
N PHE A 391 -0.29 5.69 13.95
CA PHE A 391 -1.00 6.76 13.29
C PHE A 391 -1.66 7.67 14.31
N ALA A 392 -1.25 8.94 14.34
CA ALA A 392 -1.71 9.92 15.32
C ALA A 392 -2.59 10.96 14.63
N VAL A 393 -3.83 11.11 15.11
CA VAL A 393 -4.81 12.02 14.52
C VAL A 393 -5.67 12.68 15.58
N ASP A 394 -5.86 14.01 15.46
CA ASP A 394 -6.87 14.80 16.16
C ASP A 394 -8.05 15.03 15.22
N TYR A 395 -9.24 14.60 15.62
CA TYR A 395 -10.46 14.84 14.86
C TYR A 395 -11.13 16.13 15.29
N ILE A 396 -11.42 17.00 14.34
CA ILE A 396 -12.13 18.26 14.57
C ILE A 396 -13.37 18.34 13.67
N PRO A 397 -14.45 19.01 14.09
CA PRO A 397 -15.68 19.11 13.32
C PRO A 397 -15.57 20.19 12.21
N VAL A 398 -14.59 20.04 11.33
CA VAL A 398 -14.31 20.94 10.20
C VAL A 398 -14.19 20.17 8.93
N ASP A 399 -15.02 20.48 7.96
CA ASP A 399 -14.91 19.95 6.60
C ASP A 399 -13.74 20.66 5.89
N PHE A 400 -12.68 19.94 5.58
CA PHE A 400 -11.57 20.41 4.76
C PHE A 400 -11.92 20.47 3.26
N GLY A 401 -13.10 20.02 2.88
CA GLY A 401 -13.69 20.20 1.57
C GLY A 401 -12.89 19.59 0.43
N GLY A 402 -12.64 20.41 -0.60
CA GLY A 402 -11.92 19.95 -1.78
C GLY A 402 -10.41 19.73 -1.56
N PHE A 403 -9.74 20.66 -0.90
CA PHE A 403 -8.34 20.58 -0.46
C PHE A 403 -7.90 21.90 0.21
N VAL A 404 -6.82 21.85 0.96
CA VAL A 404 -6.11 23.02 1.47
C VAL A 404 -5.32 23.64 0.32
N ALA A 405 -5.71 24.85 -0.10
CA ALA A 405 -5.11 25.51 -1.26
C ALA A 405 -3.81 26.24 -0.92
N ASP A 406 -3.73 26.80 0.29
CA ASP A 406 -2.57 27.56 0.78
C ASP A 406 -2.60 27.64 2.30
N MET A 407 -1.44 27.85 2.93
CA MET A 407 -1.30 27.95 4.39
C MET A 407 -0.21 28.93 4.78
N GLU A 408 -0.47 29.75 5.82
CA GLU A 408 0.53 30.63 6.40
C GLU A 408 0.30 30.76 7.91
N GLN A 409 1.39 30.81 8.69
CA GLN A 409 1.31 31.10 10.11
C GLN A 409 1.30 32.61 10.34
N GLY A 410 0.24 33.08 10.99
CA GLY A 410 0.08 34.50 11.35
C GLY A 410 1.02 34.96 12.48
N PRO A 411 1.14 36.26 12.69
CA PRO A 411 1.95 36.84 13.78
C PRO A 411 1.38 36.50 15.17
N ASP A 412 0.13 36.07 15.26
CA ASP A 412 -0.52 35.55 16.47
C ASP A 412 -0.18 34.11 16.79
N GLY A 413 0.59 33.45 15.93
CA GLY A 413 0.99 32.05 16.07
C GLY A 413 -0.02 31.04 15.51
N LEU A 414 -1.20 31.49 15.09
CA LEU A 414 -2.23 30.62 14.50
C LEU A 414 -1.90 30.30 13.04
N LEU A 415 -2.35 29.13 12.58
CA LEU A 415 -2.24 28.74 11.18
C LEU A 415 -3.53 29.14 10.43
N TYR A 416 -3.34 29.87 9.35
CA TYR A 416 -4.40 30.29 8.43
C TYR A 416 -4.37 29.37 7.21
N CYS A 417 -5.46 28.63 7.00
CA CYS A 417 -5.58 27.68 5.89
C CYS A 417 -6.68 28.14 4.94
N ALA A 418 -6.34 28.39 3.69
CA ALA A 418 -7.31 28.63 2.63
C ALA A 418 -7.86 27.30 2.13
N ILE A 419 -9.15 27.06 2.29
CA ILE A 419 -9.82 25.83 1.89
C ILE A 419 -10.59 26.05 0.59
N ARG A 420 -10.35 25.21 -0.39
CA ARG A 420 -11.12 25.20 -1.63
C ARG A 420 -12.40 24.38 -1.45
N GLY A 421 -13.56 24.99 -1.63
CA GLY A 421 -14.82 24.28 -1.63
C GLY A 421 -14.97 23.33 -2.83
N THR A 422 -15.73 22.28 -2.63
CA THR A 422 -16.12 21.35 -3.69
C THR A 422 -17.34 21.86 -4.44
N TYR A 423 -17.33 21.70 -5.75
CA TYR A 423 -18.49 21.89 -6.60
C TYR A 423 -19.12 20.53 -6.96
N PRO A 424 -20.39 20.28 -6.61
CA PRO A 424 -21.37 20.00 -7.63
C PRO A 424 -22.52 21.01 -7.55
N GLU A 425 -22.94 21.51 -8.70
CA GLU A 425 -24.18 22.26 -8.82
C GLU A 425 -25.34 21.49 -8.12
N PRO A 426 -26.21 22.16 -7.37
CA PRO A 426 -26.42 23.60 -7.26
C PRO A 426 -25.88 24.25 -5.97
N ARG A 427 -25.11 23.55 -5.15
CA ARG A 427 -24.65 24.08 -3.84
C ARG A 427 -23.13 23.99 -3.73
N ARG A 428 -22.49 25.10 -3.37
CA ARG A 428 -21.10 25.10 -2.89
C ARG A 428 -21.09 24.45 -1.53
N HIS A 429 -20.30 23.37 -1.38
CA HIS A 429 -20.04 22.77 -0.08
C HIS A 429 -18.59 23.06 0.33
N GLY A 430 -18.41 23.50 1.58
CA GLY A 430 -17.12 23.82 2.12
C GLY A 430 -16.45 25.03 1.44
N GLY A 431 -15.21 25.26 1.80
CA GLY A 431 -14.41 26.39 1.34
C GLY A 431 -14.52 27.57 2.26
N GLY A 432 -13.43 28.34 2.30
CA GLY A 432 -13.29 29.46 3.22
C GLY A 432 -11.90 29.54 3.79
N ILE A 433 -11.78 30.05 5.01
CA ILE A 433 -10.53 30.12 5.75
C ILE A 433 -10.72 29.42 7.08
N ILE A 434 -9.89 28.44 7.38
CA ILE A 434 -9.74 27.85 8.70
C ILE A 434 -8.58 28.56 9.39
N ILE A 435 -8.82 29.09 10.58
CA ILE A 435 -7.79 29.66 11.46
C ILE A 435 -7.70 28.72 12.66
N ILE A 436 -6.56 28.07 12.84
CA ILE A 436 -6.42 26.99 13.80
C ILE A 436 -5.17 27.14 14.66
N ASP A 437 -5.32 26.89 15.96
CA ASP A 437 -4.20 26.61 16.86
C ASP A 437 -3.77 25.16 16.70
N ILE A 438 -2.66 24.91 16.02
CA ILE A 438 -2.21 23.54 15.74
C ILE A 438 -1.80 22.77 17.00
N ASP A 439 -1.46 23.43 18.09
CA ASP A 439 -1.13 22.80 19.36
C ASP A 439 -2.36 22.48 20.21
N ASN A 440 -3.50 23.14 19.89
CA ASN A 440 -4.82 22.90 20.46
C ASN A 440 -5.87 22.92 19.35
N PRO A 441 -5.96 21.90 18.50
CA PRO A 441 -6.74 21.94 17.26
C PRO A 441 -8.25 22.11 17.47
N GLU A 442 -8.77 21.85 18.68
CA GLU A 442 -10.15 22.19 19.02
C GLU A 442 -10.42 23.72 19.01
N ASN A 443 -9.36 24.54 19.13
CA ASN A 443 -9.44 25.99 19.03
C ASN A 443 -9.27 26.41 17.57
N PHE A 444 -10.36 26.43 16.85
CA PHE A 444 -10.39 26.89 15.46
C PHE A 444 -11.52 27.86 15.20
N THR A 445 -11.38 28.64 14.13
CA THR A 445 -12.42 29.49 13.57
C THR A 445 -12.56 29.19 12.09
N LEU A 446 -13.76 28.90 11.65
CA LEU A 446 -14.10 28.77 10.24
C LEU A 446 -14.78 30.02 9.73
N ILE A 447 -14.20 30.65 8.73
CA ILE A 447 -14.81 31.73 7.94
C ILE A 447 -15.24 31.09 6.62
N ASP A 448 -16.47 30.67 6.55
CA ASP A 448 -17.02 29.96 5.40
C ASP A 448 -17.40 30.89 4.23
N THR A 449 -17.71 30.30 3.09
CA THR A 449 -18.09 31.04 1.88
C THR A 449 -19.41 31.82 2.05
N ALA A 450 -20.31 31.38 2.93
CA ALA A 450 -21.56 32.11 3.19
C ALA A 450 -21.31 33.47 3.84
N VAL A 451 -20.33 33.54 4.74
CA VAL A 451 -19.89 34.81 5.37
C VAL A 451 -19.20 35.69 4.33
N LEU A 452 -18.33 35.12 3.48
CA LEU A 452 -17.63 35.86 2.44
C LEU A 452 -18.59 36.40 1.37
N ASP A 453 -19.59 35.62 0.95
CA ASP A 453 -20.62 36.06 0.00
C ASP A 453 -21.50 37.18 0.56
N TYR A 454 -21.75 37.21 1.88
CA TYR A 454 -22.47 38.28 2.51
C TYR A 454 -21.73 39.63 2.36
N TYR A 455 -20.42 39.63 2.62
CA TYR A 455 -19.61 40.86 2.48
C TYR A 455 -19.37 41.23 1.02
N ALA A 456 -19.31 40.30 0.09
CA ALA A 456 -19.12 40.59 -1.33
C ALA A 456 -20.36 41.26 -1.98
N ASN A 457 -21.55 41.09 -1.42
CA ASN A 457 -22.78 41.68 -1.92
C ASN A 457 -23.08 43.07 -1.32
N GLU A 458 -22.28 43.57 -0.37
CA GLU A 458 -22.43 44.90 0.22
C GLU A 458 -21.54 45.99 -0.43
N TYR A 459 -20.73 45.61 -1.42
CA TYR A 459 -19.91 46.50 -2.24
C TYR A 459 -20.23 46.29 -3.73
#